data_772a61ab8e4f37952006ac7345680b48
#
_entry.id   772a61ab8e4f37952006ac7345680b48
#
_cell.length_a   1.000
_cell.length_b   1.000
_cell.length_c   1.000
_cell.angle_alpha   90.00
_cell.angle_beta   90.00
_cell.angle_gamma   90.00
#
_symmetry.space_group_name_H-M   'P 1'
#
loop_
_entity.id
_entity.type
_entity.pdbx_description
1 polymer ?
#
loop_
_entity_poly.entity_id
_entity_poly.type
_entity_poly.pdbx_seq_one_letter_code
_entity_poly.pdbx_strand_id
1 'polypeptide(L)'
;MKLKIGYQELIQEAMAEIETLSVEKASDLLVDTNVVFVDIRDVRELEREGMIPNALHAPRGMLEFWVDPDSPYYKPIFGEGKMLVLYCASAWRSALATQTLQRMGVPNICHLEGGFSAWKKAQLPVAEKASKSHSG
;
A
#
# COMPACT_ATOMS: atom_id res chain seq x y z
N MET A 1 2.05 -30.87 5.39
CA MET A 1 2.99 -30.38 4.38
C MET A 1 4.09 -29.57 5.04
N LYS A 2 5.33 -29.78 4.60
CA LYS A 2 6.44 -29.03 5.14
C LYS A 2 6.98 -28.07 4.09
N LEU A 3 6.88 -26.78 4.36
CA LEU A 3 7.38 -25.76 3.44
C LEU A 3 8.87 -25.54 3.64
N LYS A 4 9.59 -25.19 2.57
CA LYS A 4 10.99 -24.78 2.69
C LYS A 4 11.11 -23.47 3.44
N ILE A 5 10.14 -22.57 3.22
CA ILE A 5 10.14 -21.25 3.83
C ILE A 5 8.69 -20.88 4.09
N GLY A 6 8.41 -20.39 5.30
CA GLY A 6 7.07 -20.01 5.68
C GLY A 6 6.82 -18.53 5.48
N TYR A 7 5.58 -18.10 5.72
CA TYR A 7 5.21 -16.71 5.50
C TYR A 7 5.95 -15.75 6.44
N GLN A 8 6.24 -16.19 7.66
CA GLN A 8 6.95 -15.32 8.61
C GLN A 8 8.35 -15.00 8.11
N GLU A 9 9.03 -16.00 7.54
CA GLU A 9 10.35 -15.80 7.01
C GLU A 9 10.33 -14.91 5.77
N LEU A 10 9.31 -15.08 4.91
CA LEU A 10 9.15 -14.20 3.75
C LEU A 10 8.98 -12.75 4.19
N ILE A 11 8.17 -12.53 5.24
CA ILE A 11 7.95 -11.17 5.75
C ILE A 11 9.23 -10.61 6.36
N GLN A 12 9.96 -11.42 7.14
CA GLN A 12 11.21 -10.97 7.72
C GLN A 12 12.24 -10.57 6.67
N GLU A 13 12.33 -11.35 5.59
CA GLU A 13 13.23 -11.03 4.49
C GLU A 13 12.82 -9.72 3.81
N ALA A 14 11.52 -9.54 3.59
CA ALA A 14 11.03 -8.32 2.99
C ALA A 14 11.33 -7.10 3.87
N MET A 15 11.03 -7.22 5.17
CA MET A 15 11.24 -6.12 6.12
C MET A 15 12.72 -5.70 6.20
N ALA A 16 13.63 -6.64 6.01
CA ALA A 16 15.07 -6.34 6.04
C ALA A 16 15.51 -5.54 4.81
N GLU A 17 14.74 -5.58 3.72
CA GLU A 17 15.13 -4.95 2.45
C GLU A 17 14.39 -3.66 2.14
N ILE A 18 13.27 -3.41 2.81
CA ILE A 18 12.41 -2.27 2.48
C ILE A 18 12.43 -1.22 3.57
N GLU A 19 11.96 -0.04 3.22
CA GLU A 19 11.80 1.06 4.17
C GLU A 19 10.42 0.99 4.82
N THR A 20 10.39 1.13 6.14
CA THR A 20 9.13 1.15 6.91
C THR A 20 8.93 2.54 7.47
N LEU A 21 7.76 3.12 7.17
CA LEU A 21 7.42 4.47 7.60
C LEU A 21 6.54 4.39 8.83
N SER A 22 6.91 5.12 9.89
CA SER A 22 6.10 5.13 11.10
C SER A 22 4.78 5.84 10.85
N VAL A 23 3.78 5.52 11.68
CA VAL A 23 2.46 6.14 11.60
C VAL A 23 2.58 7.65 11.79
N GLU A 24 3.43 8.10 12.72
CA GLU A 24 3.63 9.52 12.98
C GLU A 24 4.17 10.26 11.76
N LYS A 25 5.21 9.69 11.14
CA LYS A 25 5.78 10.31 9.95
C LYS A 25 4.82 10.29 8.78
N ALA A 26 4.06 9.19 8.64
CA ALA A 26 3.06 9.08 7.59
C ALA A 26 1.97 10.14 7.78
N SER A 27 1.56 10.38 9.00
CA SER A 27 0.57 11.40 9.31
C SER A 27 1.02 12.79 8.84
N ASP A 28 2.30 13.11 9.00
CA ASP A 28 2.85 14.38 8.55
C ASP A 28 2.85 14.51 7.02
N LEU A 29 2.83 13.39 6.31
CA LEU A 29 2.87 13.37 4.86
C LEU A 29 1.48 13.37 4.21
N LEU A 30 0.43 13.36 5.01
CA LEU A 30 -0.93 13.20 4.50
C LEU A 30 -1.34 14.33 3.54
N VAL A 31 -0.83 15.53 3.75
CA VAL A 31 -1.16 16.69 2.91
C VAL A 31 -0.12 16.97 1.83
N ASP A 32 0.92 16.17 1.74
CA ASP A 32 1.99 16.37 0.76
C ASP A 32 1.55 15.81 -0.60
N THR A 33 1.46 16.69 -1.61
CA THR A 33 1.01 16.28 -2.95
C THR A 33 2.02 15.41 -3.69
N ASN A 34 3.24 15.30 -3.18
CA ASN A 34 4.26 14.43 -3.76
C ASN A 34 4.30 13.04 -3.13
N VAL A 35 3.32 12.74 -2.29
CA VAL A 35 3.19 11.45 -1.62
C VAL A 35 1.86 10.82 -1.98
N VAL A 36 1.89 9.56 -2.36
CA VAL A 36 0.67 8.80 -2.68
C VAL A 36 0.59 7.63 -1.71
N PHE A 37 -0.48 7.61 -0.91
CA PHE A 37 -0.78 6.44 -0.09
C PHE A 37 -1.50 5.43 -0.97
N VAL A 38 -1.03 4.20 -0.97
CA VAL A 38 -1.57 3.16 -1.85
C VAL A 38 -2.15 2.05 -0.98
N ASP A 39 -3.47 1.94 -1.00
CA ASP A 39 -4.20 0.92 -0.25
C ASP A 39 -4.27 -0.34 -1.10
N ILE A 40 -3.62 -1.41 -0.64
CA ILE A 40 -3.55 -2.64 -1.43
C ILE A 40 -4.49 -3.73 -0.95
N ARG A 41 -5.43 -3.38 -0.07
CA ARG A 41 -6.40 -4.33 0.46
C ARG A 41 -7.47 -4.66 -0.57
N ASP A 42 -8.27 -5.66 -0.25
CA ASP A 42 -9.48 -5.99 -1.02
C ASP A 42 -10.48 -4.83 -0.88
N VAL A 43 -11.21 -4.52 -1.95
CA VAL A 43 -12.12 -3.39 -1.96
C VAL A 43 -13.17 -3.47 -0.83
N ARG A 44 -13.56 -4.69 -0.45
CA ARG A 44 -14.55 -4.87 0.62
C ARG A 44 -14.01 -4.42 1.98
N GLU A 45 -12.69 -4.49 2.18
CA GLU A 45 -12.10 -3.97 3.42
C GLU A 45 -12.22 -2.45 3.48
N LEU A 46 -12.03 -1.77 2.36
CA LEU A 46 -12.20 -0.32 2.29
C LEU A 46 -13.65 0.06 2.54
N GLU A 47 -14.58 -0.67 1.95
CA GLU A 47 -16.01 -0.39 2.11
C GLU A 47 -16.45 -0.57 3.55
N ARG A 48 -15.92 -1.58 4.22
CA ARG A 48 -16.31 -1.91 5.59
C ARG A 48 -15.62 -1.03 6.63
N GLU A 49 -14.35 -0.70 6.41
CA GLU A 49 -13.55 -0.06 7.45
C GLU A 49 -13.06 1.34 7.11
N GLY A 50 -13.26 1.77 5.89
CA GLY A 50 -12.73 3.05 5.45
C GLY A 50 -11.28 2.94 4.97
N MET A 51 -10.66 4.08 4.70
CA MET A 51 -9.34 4.16 4.10
C MET A 51 -8.64 5.44 4.55
N ILE A 52 -7.34 5.52 4.33
CA ILE A 52 -6.62 6.77 4.55
C ILE A 52 -7.13 7.78 3.51
N PRO A 53 -7.41 9.04 3.91
CA PRO A 53 -7.96 10.02 2.97
C PRO A 53 -7.08 10.17 1.73
N ASN A 54 -7.72 10.21 0.56
CA ASN A 54 -7.08 10.40 -0.73
C ASN A 54 -6.16 9.25 -1.17
N ALA A 55 -6.20 8.13 -0.49
CA ALA A 55 -5.38 6.99 -0.89
C ALA A 55 -5.83 6.44 -2.23
N LEU A 56 -4.87 5.99 -3.01
CA LEU A 56 -5.14 5.28 -4.25
C LEU A 56 -5.41 3.82 -3.89
N HIS A 57 -6.52 3.27 -4.35
CA HIS A 57 -6.78 1.85 -4.16
C HIS A 57 -6.17 1.05 -5.31
N ALA A 58 -5.21 0.19 -4.98
CA ALA A 58 -4.54 -0.67 -5.95
C ALA A 58 -4.47 -2.07 -5.37
N PRO A 59 -5.43 -2.93 -5.72
CA PRO A 59 -5.48 -4.27 -5.12
C PRO A 59 -4.17 -5.03 -5.34
N ARG A 60 -3.75 -5.74 -4.29
CA ARG A 60 -2.45 -6.43 -4.28
C ARG A 60 -2.21 -7.25 -5.55
N GLY A 61 -3.25 -7.89 -6.05
CA GLY A 61 -3.14 -8.77 -7.22
C GLY A 61 -2.84 -8.07 -8.52
N MET A 62 -2.97 -6.75 -8.59
CA MET A 62 -2.75 -5.98 -9.82
C MET A 62 -1.51 -5.11 -9.80
N LEU A 63 -0.82 -5.01 -8.68
CA LEU A 63 0.27 -4.04 -8.54
C LEU A 63 1.36 -4.19 -9.60
N GLU A 64 1.86 -5.40 -9.81
CA GLU A 64 2.94 -5.60 -10.77
C GLU A 64 2.55 -5.14 -12.17
N PHE A 65 1.27 -5.31 -12.51
CA PHE A 65 0.78 -4.94 -13.83
C PHE A 65 0.48 -3.45 -13.93
N TRP A 66 0.14 -2.82 -12.81
CA TRP A 66 -0.18 -1.39 -12.79
C TRP A 66 1.07 -0.51 -12.81
N VAL A 67 2.22 -1.01 -12.34
CA VAL A 67 3.45 -0.21 -12.27
C VAL A 67 4.33 -0.35 -13.51
N ASP A 68 4.12 -1.36 -14.33
CA ASP A 68 4.96 -1.65 -15.49
C ASP A 68 4.45 -0.92 -16.72
N PRO A 69 5.24 0.04 -17.27
CA PRO A 69 4.82 0.79 -18.46
C PRO A 69 4.56 -0.09 -19.68
N ASP A 70 5.12 -1.30 -19.72
CA ASP A 70 4.92 -2.22 -20.83
C ASP A 70 3.68 -3.09 -20.66
N SER A 71 3.02 -2.98 -19.50
CA SER A 71 1.79 -3.72 -19.24
C SER A 71 0.59 -3.01 -19.85
N PRO A 72 -0.41 -3.75 -20.39
CA PRO A 72 -1.65 -3.11 -20.85
C PRO A 72 -2.46 -2.49 -19.72
N TYR A 73 -2.11 -2.79 -18.47
CA TYR A 73 -2.83 -2.26 -17.30
C TYR A 73 -2.07 -1.14 -16.60
N TYR A 74 -1.02 -0.61 -17.20
CA TYR A 74 -0.19 0.43 -16.59
C TYR A 74 -1.03 1.64 -16.14
N LYS A 75 -0.73 2.12 -14.93
CA LYS A 75 -1.34 3.33 -14.37
C LYS A 75 -0.25 4.41 -14.25
N PRO A 76 -0.36 5.51 -15.01
CA PRO A 76 0.71 6.53 -15.04
C PRO A 76 1.08 7.12 -13.68
N ILE A 77 0.17 7.10 -12.71
CA ILE A 77 0.47 7.62 -11.36
C ILE A 77 1.72 6.97 -10.76
N PHE A 78 1.98 5.71 -11.11
CA PHE A 78 3.16 5.00 -10.60
C PHE A 78 4.46 5.43 -11.26
N GLY A 79 4.38 6.17 -12.36
CA GLY A 79 5.56 6.66 -13.08
C GLY A 79 5.86 8.12 -12.87
N GLU A 80 5.18 8.80 -11.95
CA GLU A 80 5.34 10.24 -11.74
C GLU A 80 6.47 10.61 -10.78
N GLY A 81 7.15 9.62 -10.22
CA GLY A 81 8.26 9.88 -9.32
C GLY A 81 7.87 10.26 -7.91
N LYS A 82 6.60 10.15 -7.56
CA LYS A 82 6.13 10.46 -6.23
C LYS A 82 6.53 9.37 -5.25
N MET A 83 6.58 9.73 -3.97
CA MET A 83 6.80 8.75 -2.91
C MET A 83 5.55 7.91 -2.76
N LEU A 84 5.71 6.59 -2.81
CA LEU A 84 4.60 5.65 -2.68
C LEU A 84 4.65 5.00 -1.32
N VAL A 85 3.57 5.13 -0.56
CA VAL A 85 3.45 4.52 0.77
C VAL A 85 2.37 3.44 0.67
N LEU A 86 2.79 2.19 0.57
CA LEU A 86 1.87 1.07 0.49
C LEU A 86 1.38 0.69 1.88
N TYR A 87 0.10 0.32 1.99
CA TYR A 87 -0.41 -0.18 3.26
C TYR A 87 -1.51 -1.22 3.04
N CYS A 88 -1.62 -2.09 4.02
CA CYS A 88 -2.71 -3.07 4.08
C CYS A 88 -3.29 -3.01 5.49
N ALA A 89 -3.88 -4.09 5.98
CA ALA A 89 -4.48 -4.07 7.31
C ALA A 89 -3.45 -4.12 8.43
N SER A 90 -2.44 -5.00 8.33
CA SER A 90 -1.48 -5.25 9.41
C SER A 90 -0.03 -5.35 8.93
N ALA A 91 0.26 -4.82 7.77
CA ALA A 91 1.60 -4.69 7.19
C ALA A 91 2.19 -5.97 6.56
N TRP A 92 1.52 -7.10 6.60
CA TRP A 92 2.06 -8.32 5.99
C TRP A 92 2.04 -8.26 4.46
N ARG A 93 0.86 -8.00 3.89
CA ARG A 93 0.71 -7.90 2.44
C ARG A 93 1.56 -6.77 1.88
N SER A 94 1.60 -5.64 2.60
CA SER A 94 2.34 -4.47 2.11
C SER A 94 3.85 -4.68 2.18
N ALA A 95 4.35 -5.45 3.16
CA ALA A 95 5.78 -5.77 3.20
C ALA A 95 6.19 -6.56 1.96
N LEU A 96 5.44 -7.60 1.62
CA LEU A 96 5.74 -8.43 0.46
C LEU A 96 5.57 -7.65 -0.84
N ALA A 97 4.54 -6.82 -0.94
CA ALA A 97 4.29 -6.03 -2.12
C ALA A 97 5.39 -4.98 -2.34
N THR A 98 5.78 -4.31 -1.27
CA THR A 98 6.83 -3.28 -1.35
C THR A 98 8.15 -3.90 -1.82
N GLN A 99 8.51 -5.07 -1.28
CA GLN A 99 9.69 -5.78 -1.72
C GLN A 99 9.63 -6.09 -3.21
N THR A 100 8.49 -6.59 -3.69
CA THR A 100 8.32 -6.93 -5.10
C THR A 100 8.49 -5.71 -5.99
N LEU A 101 7.82 -4.60 -5.66
CA LEU A 101 7.91 -3.40 -6.48
C LEU A 101 9.32 -2.80 -6.45
N GLN A 102 9.98 -2.87 -5.29
CA GLN A 102 11.36 -2.42 -5.18
C GLN A 102 12.29 -3.22 -6.10
N ARG A 103 12.08 -4.54 -6.16
CA ARG A 103 12.85 -5.40 -7.07
C ARG A 103 12.60 -5.06 -8.53
N MET A 104 11.40 -4.60 -8.86
CA MET A 104 11.07 -4.17 -10.21
C MET A 104 11.71 -2.83 -10.56
N GLY A 105 12.26 -2.11 -9.57
CA GLY A 105 12.91 -0.84 -9.81
C GLY A 105 12.05 0.37 -9.55
N VAL A 106 10.89 0.20 -8.91
CA VAL A 106 10.05 1.34 -8.54
C VAL A 106 10.78 2.16 -7.48
N PRO A 107 11.09 3.43 -7.76
CA PRO A 107 11.82 4.25 -6.80
C PRO A 107 10.89 4.83 -5.74
N ASN A 108 11.48 5.33 -4.64
CA ASN A 108 10.76 6.08 -3.62
C ASN A 108 9.56 5.33 -3.06
N ILE A 109 9.77 4.08 -2.64
CA ILE A 109 8.68 3.25 -2.15
C ILE A 109 8.97 2.77 -0.73
N CYS A 110 7.94 2.78 0.10
CA CYS A 110 8.00 2.26 1.47
C CYS A 110 6.63 1.70 1.84
N HIS A 111 6.51 1.15 3.05
CA HIS A 111 5.20 0.72 3.53
C HIS A 111 4.95 1.23 4.94
N LEU A 112 3.68 1.29 5.31
CA LEU A 112 3.23 1.85 6.57
C LEU A 112 3.33 0.83 7.70
N GLU A 113 4.05 1.17 8.75
CA GLU A 113 4.20 0.35 9.94
C GLU A 113 2.84 0.03 10.56
N GLY A 114 2.58 -1.25 10.77
CA GLY A 114 1.33 -1.69 11.40
C GLY A 114 0.08 -1.53 10.54
N GLY A 115 0.20 -0.94 9.36
CA GLY A 115 -0.90 -0.81 8.42
C GLY A 115 -2.07 0.03 8.90
N PHE A 116 -3.22 -0.18 8.27
CA PHE A 116 -4.42 0.59 8.58
C PHE A 116 -4.89 0.38 10.02
N SER A 117 -4.66 -0.80 10.58
CA SER A 117 -5.00 -1.05 11.99
C SER A 117 -4.26 -0.10 12.92
N ALA A 118 -2.97 0.10 12.70
CA ALA A 118 -2.18 1.03 13.51
C ALA A 118 -2.60 2.47 13.27
N TRP A 119 -2.95 2.82 12.03
CA TRP A 119 -3.43 4.15 11.67
C TRP A 119 -4.70 4.50 12.44
N LYS A 120 -5.67 3.58 12.45
CA LYS A 120 -6.93 3.78 13.19
C LYS A 120 -6.69 3.84 14.70
N LYS A 121 -5.82 2.98 15.21
CA LYS A 121 -5.50 2.94 16.63
C LYS A 121 -4.87 4.25 17.09
N ALA A 122 -4.13 4.90 16.22
CA ALA A 122 -3.53 6.21 16.49
C ALA A 122 -4.55 7.36 16.32
N GLN A 123 -5.79 7.03 15.99
CA GLN A 123 -6.89 8.00 15.85
C GLN A 123 -6.62 9.05 14.76
N LEU A 124 -5.98 8.61 13.68
CA LEU A 124 -5.69 9.48 12.53
C LEU A 124 -6.89 9.51 11.58
N PRO A 125 -6.95 10.50 10.68
CA PRO A 125 -8.11 10.66 9.81
C PRO A 125 -8.42 9.43 8.96
N VAL A 126 -9.70 9.11 8.84
CA VAL A 126 -10.20 8.01 8.03
C VAL A 126 -11.30 8.55 7.13
N ALA A 127 -11.26 8.19 5.86
CA ALA A 127 -12.29 8.55 4.90
C ALA A 127 -13.11 7.32 4.55
N GLU A 128 -14.36 7.54 4.18
CA GLU A 128 -15.18 6.46 3.68
C GLU A 128 -14.81 6.18 2.23
N LYS A 129 -14.87 4.91 1.84
CA LYS A 129 -14.69 4.53 0.45
C LYS A 129 -15.86 5.09 -0.35
N ALA A 130 -15.58 5.86 -1.39
CA ALA A 130 -16.63 6.41 -2.23
C ALA A 130 -17.42 5.29 -2.86
N SER A 131 -18.75 5.40 -2.75
CA SER A 131 -19.64 4.45 -3.38
C SER A 131 -19.73 4.77 -4.87
N LYS A 132 -19.72 3.73 -5.69
CA LYS A 132 -19.93 3.95 -7.11
C LYS A 132 -21.28 3.44 -7.57
N SER A 133 -22.11 3.06 -6.63
CA SER A 133 -23.36 2.42 -6.97
C SER A 133 -24.34 3.36 -7.65
N HIS A 134 -24.26 4.67 -7.32
CA HIS A 134 -25.17 5.58 -7.85
C HIS A 134 -24.61 6.32 -8.98
N SER A 135 -23.51 5.94 -9.42
CA SER A 135 -23.03 6.51 -10.65
C SER A 135 -23.80 5.94 -11.81
N GLY A 136 -24.59 5.01 -11.50
CA GLY A 136 -25.48 4.48 -12.53
C GLY A 136 -26.58 5.45 -12.68
#